data_00c1c06746511229f5cd8d397e0d38d3
#
_entry.id   00c1c06746511229f5cd8d397e0d38d3
#
_cell.length_a   1.000
_cell.length_b   1.000
_cell.length_c   1.000
_cell.angle_alpha   90.00
_cell.angle_beta   90.00
_cell.angle_gamma   90.00
#
_symmetry.space_group_name_H-M   'P 1'
#
loop_
_entity.id
_entity.type
_entity.pdbx_description
1 polymer ?
#
loop_
_entity_poly.entity_id
_entity_poly.type
_entity_poly.pdbx_seq_one_letter_code
_entity_poly.pdbx_strand_id
1 'polypeptide(L)'
;MTARNPLVKVLIGLGALTLFGWLFAKTLRDVTSTPYTMRPSDLQHWSVKLATHTDPDGPLLFLQAPPELPLILVDQVFQRNMTSLTKPAVSGIPLILRREFESAMASILSLEELVTLARDAGLETATLQPLCMAVHRTPEQREQPAFYVLFDLPQFKDFREQVAKMLSSRNQDDGRFNVGALSPALFVAASEQVRHRVRPSPADLKAACETAVILE
;
A
#
# COMPACT_ATOMS: atom_id res chain seq x y z
N MET A 1 -5.81 62.51 -23.03
CA MET A 1 -6.36 61.14 -23.02
C MET A 1 -5.43 60.20 -23.81
N THR A 2 -4.52 59.49 -23.15
CA THR A 2 -3.52 58.64 -23.79
C THR A 2 -4.17 57.35 -24.24
N ALA A 3 -4.31 57.17 -25.56
CA ALA A 3 -4.77 55.94 -26.18
C ALA A 3 -3.81 54.81 -25.80
N ARG A 4 -4.21 54.00 -24.82
CA ARG A 4 -3.42 52.82 -24.42
C ARG A 4 -3.41 51.84 -25.60
N ASN A 5 -2.22 51.72 -26.20
CA ASN A 5 -1.95 50.86 -27.37
C ASN A 5 -2.49 49.44 -27.13
N PRO A 6 -3.41 48.93 -27.97
CA PRO A 6 -4.03 47.62 -27.76
C PRO A 6 -3.00 46.49 -27.72
N LEU A 7 -1.89 46.62 -28.42
CA LEU A 7 -0.77 45.68 -28.38
C LEU A 7 -0.16 45.51 -26.99
N VAL A 8 -0.04 46.61 -26.22
CA VAL A 8 0.50 46.56 -24.85
C VAL A 8 -0.45 45.77 -23.93
N LYS A 9 -1.76 45.91 -24.10
CA LYS A 9 -2.75 45.13 -23.31
C LYS A 9 -2.68 43.67 -23.61
N VAL A 10 -2.51 43.29 -24.89
CA VAL A 10 -2.37 41.89 -25.31
C VAL A 10 -1.07 41.29 -24.75
N LEU A 11 0.05 42.00 -24.81
CA LEU A 11 1.32 41.53 -24.27
C LEU A 11 1.29 41.34 -22.75
N ILE A 12 0.64 42.25 -22.01
CA ILE A 12 0.45 42.13 -20.57
C ILE A 12 -0.43 40.93 -20.24
N GLY A 13 -1.52 40.74 -20.99
CA GLY A 13 -2.40 39.58 -20.82
C GLY A 13 -1.71 38.25 -21.06
N LEU A 14 -0.91 38.16 -22.13
CA LEU A 14 -0.12 36.97 -22.45
C LEU A 14 0.95 36.66 -21.37
N GLY A 15 1.64 37.69 -20.90
CA GLY A 15 2.62 37.60 -19.81
C GLY A 15 1.99 37.15 -18.49
N ALA A 16 0.80 37.63 -18.16
CA ALA A 16 0.07 37.20 -16.98
C ALA A 16 -0.39 35.72 -17.08
N LEU A 17 -0.86 35.31 -18.26
CA LEU A 17 -1.27 33.91 -18.51
C LEU A 17 -0.09 32.92 -18.42
N THR A 18 1.06 33.28 -19.00
CA THR A 18 2.26 32.45 -18.92
C THR A 18 2.80 32.34 -17.51
N LEU A 19 2.81 33.45 -16.75
CA LEU A 19 3.22 33.45 -15.35
C LEU A 19 2.29 32.60 -14.49
N PHE A 20 0.97 32.76 -14.68
CA PHE A 20 -0.03 31.96 -13.97
C PHE A 20 0.11 30.46 -14.30
N GLY A 21 0.25 30.12 -15.58
CA GLY A 21 0.47 28.73 -16.01
C GLY A 21 1.74 28.14 -15.41
N TRP A 22 2.84 28.90 -15.36
CA TRP A 22 4.07 28.45 -14.73
C TRP A 22 3.95 28.26 -13.22
N LEU A 23 3.33 29.22 -12.51
CA LEU A 23 3.08 29.10 -11.07
C LEU A 23 2.19 27.92 -10.76
N PHE A 24 1.13 27.71 -11.53
CA PHE A 24 0.23 26.57 -11.38
C PHE A 24 0.94 25.23 -11.60
N ALA A 25 1.72 25.13 -12.68
CA ALA A 25 2.51 23.92 -12.95
C ALA A 25 3.55 23.64 -11.85
N LYS A 26 4.20 24.68 -11.32
CA LYS A 26 5.13 24.58 -10.21
C LYS A 26 4.42 24.09 -8.94
N THR A 27 3.29 24.68 -8.58
CA THR A 27 2.50 24.27 -7.40
C THR A 27 2.05 22.82 -7.50
N LEU A 28 1.55 22.38 -8.66
CA LEU A 28 1.18 20.99 -8.89
C LEU A 28 2.38 20.05 -8.72
N ARG A 29 3.53 20.41 -9.25
CA ARG A 29 4.75 19.60 -9.13
C ARG A 29 5.22 19.50 -7.67
N ASP A 30 5.19 20.59 -6.93
CA ASP A 30 5.58 20.63 -5.53
C ASP A 30 4.66 19.74 -4.68
N VAL A 31 3.35 19.78 -4.91
CA VAL A 31 2.37 18.92 -4.20
C VAL A 31 2.59 17.44 -4.49
N THR A 32 2.88 17.07 -5.75
CA THR A 32 3.08 15.66 -6.11
C THR A 32 4.44 15.12 -5.67
N SER A 33 5.46 15.96 -5.48
CA SER A 33 6.81 15.56 -5.05
C SER A 33 7.00 15.54 -3.53
N THR A 34 6.08 16.14 -2.76
CA THR A 34 6.17 16.14 -1.29
C THR A 34 6.06 14.70 -0.76
N PRO A 35 6.92 14.23 0.15
CA PRO A 35 6.82 12.89 0.73
C PRO A 35 5.53 12.73 1.53
N TYR A 36 5.04 11.50 1.64
CA TYR A 36 3.99 11.16 2.59
C TYR A 36 4.56 11.15 3.99
N THR A 37 3.77 11.48 5.00
CA THR A 37 4.23 11.54 6.38
C THR A 37 3.47 10.57 7.27
N MET A 38 4.18 10.00 8.22
CA MET A 38 3.64 9.18 9.31
C MET A 38 4.29 9.63 10.62
N ARG A 39 3.57 9.54 11.72
CA ARG A 39 4.18 9.73 13.04
C ARG A 39 4.71 8.39 13.56
N PRO A 40 5.78 8.37 14.34
CA PRO A 40 6.26 7.14 14.99
C PRO A 40 5.19 6.43 15.82
N SER A 41 4.24 7.17 16.41
CA SER A 41 3.09 6.62 17.13
C SER A 41 2.14 5.81 16.24
N ASP A 42 2.03 6.17 14.96
CA ASP A 42 1.14 5.52 14.01
C ASP A 42 1.67 4.11 13.61
N LEU A 43 2.94 3.84 13.90
CA LEU A 43 3.60 2.55 13.65
C LEU A 43 3.59 1.61 14.87
N GLN A 44 2.96 2.00 15.96
CA GLN A 44 2.83 1.20 17.18
C GLN A 44 1.50 0.43 17.19
N HIS A 45 1.42 -0.60 18.05
CA HIS A 45 0.17 -1.34 18.32
C HIS A 45 -0.40 -2.12 17.13
N TRP A 46 0.48 -2.68 16.29
CA TRP A 46 0.06 -3.64 15.29
C TRP A 46 -0.30 -4.97 15.95
N SER A 47 -1.28 -5.67 15.39
CA SER A 47 -1.74 -6.94 15.96
C SER A 47 -2.04 -7.98 14.87
N VAL A 48 -1.67 -9.23 15.13
CA VAL A 48 -1.97 -10.36 14.25
C VAL A 48 -3.45 -10.71 14.37
N LYS A 49 -4.17 -10.72 13.25
CA LYS A 49 -5.61 -11.00 13.20
C LYS A 49 -5.96 -11.97 12.07
N LEU A 50 -7.05 -12.70 12.31
CA LEU A 50 -7.73 -13.49 11.29
C LEU A 50 -8.84 -12.67 10.65
N ALA A 51 -8.93 -12.70 9.33
CA ALA A 51 -10.00 -12.03 8.60
C ALA A 51 -11.29 -12.83 8.65
N THR A 52 -12.39 -12.15 8.95
CA THR A 52 -13.74 -12.73 8.94
C THR A 52 -14.38 -12.75 7.54
N HIS A 53 -13.81 -12.00 6.59
CA HIS A 53 -14.33 -11.91 5.22
C HIS A 53 -14.00 -13.17 4.42
N THR A 54 -14.92 -13.56 3.54
CA THR A 54 -14.83 -14.77 2.71
C THR A 54 -14.24 -14.54 1.33
N ASP A 55 -13.61 -13.38 1.07
CA ASP A 55 -12.95 -13.11 -0.20
C ASP A 55 -11.80 -14.10 -0.43
N PRO A 56 -11.85 -14.93 -1.49
CA PRO A 56 -10.82 -15.94 -1.76
C PRO A 56 -9.43 -15.32 -1.99
N ASP A 57 -9.36 -14.15 -2.58
CA ASP A 57 -8.11 -13.43 -2.83
C ASP A 57 -7.73 -12.47 -1.69
N GLY A 58 -8.57 -12.38 -0.66
CA GLY A 58 -8.36 -11.57 0.52
C GLY A 58 -7.33 -12.15 1.49
N PRO A 59 -6.86 -11.35 2.45
CA PRO A 59 -6.02 -11.84 3.54
C PRO A 59 -6.84 -12.79 4.43
N LEU A 60 -6.25 -13.93 4.80
CA LEU A 60 -6.77 -14.79 5.86
C LEU A 60 -6.14 -14.43 7.19
N LEU A 61 -4.81 -14.33 7.21
CA LEU A 61 -4.02 -13.86 8.34
C LEU A 61 -3.35 -12.55 7.93
N PHE A 62 -3.42 -11.54 8.77
CA PHE A 62 -2.84 -10.22 8.48
C PHE A 62 -2.36 -9.53 9.75
N LEU A 63 -1.39 -8.65 9.59
CA LEU A 63 -0.93 -7.74 10.62
C LEU A 63 -1.79 -6.48 10.53
N GLN A 64 -2.73 -6.32 11.45
CA GLN A 64 -3.68 -5.21 11.48
C GLN A 64 -3.00 -3.91 11.84
N ALA A 65 -3.20 -2.90 11.02
CA ALA A 65 -2.75 -1.55 11.30
C ALA A 65 -3.58 -0.88 12.40
N PRO A 66 -3.00 0.04 13.18
CA PRO A 66 -3.75 0.94 14.04
C PRO A 66 -4.85 1.65 13.25
N PRO A 67 -6.06 1.84 13.80
CA PRO A 67 -7.23 2.30 13.02
C PRO A 67 -7.05 3.71 12.43
N GLU A 68 -6.22 4.55 13.05
CA GLU A 68 -5.95 5.92 12.62
C GLU A 68 -5.05 5.98 11.38
N LEU A 69 -4.08 5.06 11.27
CA LEU A 69 -3.07 5.07 10.19
C LEU A 69 -3.68 5.02 8.79
N PRO A 70 -4.60 4.09 8.48
CA PRO A 70 -5.24 4.08 7.17
C PRO A 70 -6.02 5.35 6.85
N LEU A 71 -6.61 6.00 7.84
CA LEU A 71 -7.37 7.24 7.66
C LEU A 71 -6.46 8.40 7.28
N ILE A 72 -5.34 8.55 8.00
CA ILE A 72 -4.33 9.59 7.74
C ILE A 72 -3.75 9.42 6.33
N LEU A 73 -3.44 8.19 5.94
CA LEU A 73 -2.88 7.89 4.62
C LEU A 73 -3.89 8.15 3.48
N VAL A 74 -5.15 7.73 3.67
CA VAL A 74 -6.21 7.98 2.69
C VAL A 74 -6.42 9.47 2.48
N ASP A 75 -6.43 10.26 3.55
CA ASP A 75 -6.57 11.71 3.47
C ASP A 75 -5.41 12.34 2.68
N GLN A 76 -4.17 11.98 2.97
CA GLN A 76 -3.00 12.46 2.23
C GLN A 76 -3.05 12.07 0.74
N VAL A 77 -3.47 10.82 0.43
CA VAL A 77 -3.64 10.36 -0.97
C VAL A 77 -4.74 11.16 -1.66
N PHE A 78 -5.87 11.37 -0.99
CA PHE A 78 -7.00 12.15 -1.53
C PHE A 78 -6.60 13.59 -1.82
N GLN A 79 -5.93 14.26 -0.88
CA GLN A 79 -5.50 15.66 -1.05
C GLN A 79 -4.58 15.85 -2.26
N ARG A 80 -3.79 14.83 -2.62
CA ARG A 80 -2.87 14.90 -3.76
C ARG A 80 -3.50 14.54 -5.10
N ASN A 81 -4.41 13.59 -5.09
CA ASN A 81 -4.99 13.05 -6.33
C ASN A 81 -6.35 13.64 -6.65
N MET A 82 -7.07 14.20 -5.68
CA MET A 82 -8.41 14.79 -5.82
C MET A 82 -9.42 13.85 -6.50
N THR A 83 -9.24 12.54 -6.31
CA THR A 83 -10.11 11.50 -6.89
C THR A 83 -10.85 10.76 -5.80
N SER A 84 -12.03 10.25 -6.12
CA SER A 84 -12.80 9.40 -5.20
C SER A 84 -12.01 8.11 -4.90
N LEU A 85 -11.83 7.81 -3.63
CA LEU A 85 -11.05 6.68 -3.14
C LEU A 85 -11.90 5.80 -2.22
N THR A 86 -11.77 4.49 -2.39
CA THR A 86 -12.39 3.48 -1.51
C THR A 86 -11.33 2.85 -0.64
N LYS A 87 -11.59 2.79 0.67
CA LYS A 87 -10.73 2.09 1.64
C LYS A 87 -10.95 0.58 1.56
N PRO A 88 -9.92 -0.23 1.89
CA PRO A 88 -10.12 -1.66 2.07
C PRO A 88 -11.03 -1.96 3.26
N ALA A 89 -11.77 -3.06 3.18
CA ALA A 89 -12.55 -3.58 4.32
C ALA A 89 -11.63 -4.01 5.49
N VAL A 90 -10.42 -4.46 5.16
CA VAL A 90 -9.39 -4.86 6.11
C VAL A 90 -8.15 -3.99 5.88
N SER A 91 -7.75 -3.26 6.91
CA SER A 91 -6.54 -2.42 6.88
C SER A 91 -5.40 -3.14 7.60
N GLY A 92 -4.51 -3.74 6.84
CA GLY A 92 -3.36 -4.45 7.39
C GLY A 92 -2.44 -5.01 6.31
N ILE A 93 -1.28 -5.47 6.75
CA ILE A 93 -0.30 -6.17 5.91
C ILE A 93 -0.70 -7.65 5.84
N PRO A 94 -1.04 -8.20 4.68
CA PRO A 94 -1.39 -9.61 4.55
C PRO A 94 -0.18 -10.50 4.83
N LEU A 95 -0.33 -11.45 5.72
CA LEU A 95 0.69 -12.45 6.06
C LEU A 95 0.47 -13.75 5.28
N ILE A 96 -0.79 -14.19 5.21
CA ILE A 96 -1.24 -15.37 4.45
C ILE A 96 -2.54 -14.99 3.73
N LEU A 97 -2.63 -15.33 2.45
CA LEU A 97 -3.88 -15.21 1.68
C LEU A 97 -4.77 -16.42 1.92
N ARG A 98 -6.07 -16.24 1.79
CA ARG A 98 -7.03 -17.34 1.92
C ARG A 98 -6.73 -18.47 0.92
N ARG A 99 -6.47 -18.12 -0.34
CA ARG A 99 -6.11 -19.10 -1.37
C ARG A 99 -4.82 -19.86 -1.07
N GLU A 100 -3.81 -19.22 -0.46
CA GLU A 100 -2.56 -19.90 -0.06
C GLU A 100 -2.85 -20.93 1.04
N PHE A 101 -3.68 -20.56 2.02
CA PHE A 101 -4.08 -21.45 3.10
C PHE A 101 -4.86 -22.64 2.56
N GLU A 102 -5.90 -22.40 1.78
CA GLU A 102 -6.79 -23.45 1.26
C GLU A 102 -6.06 -24.42 0.32
N SER A 103 -5.11 -23.91 -0.50
CA SER A 103 -4.40 -24.75 -1.47
C SER A 103 -3.19 -25.49 -0.90
N ALA A 104 -2.51 -24.96 0.12
CA ALA A 104 -1.23 -25.48 0.58
C ALA A 104 -1.17 -25.83 2.07
N MET A 105 -2.09 -25.33 2.91
CA MET A 105 -1.94 -25.40 4.37
C MET A 105 -3.11 -26.07 5.10
N ALA A 106 -4.33 -25.95 4.59
CA ALA A 106 -5.55 -26.29 5.34
C ALA A 106 -5.61 -27.74 5.86
N SER A 107 -4.93 -28.68 5.19
CA SER A 107 -4.83 -30.09 5.63
C SER A 107 -3.68 -30.34 6.62
N ILE A 108 -2.81 -29.36 6.87
CA ILE A 108 -1.53 -29.54 7.56
C ILE A 108 -1.40 -28.64 8.78
N LEU A 109 -1.82 -27.40 8.66
CA LEU A 109 -1.69 -26.34 9.66
C LEU A 109 -3.06 -25.83 10.07
N SER A 110 -3.26 -25.68 11.36
CA SER A 110 -4.44 -24.97 11.88
C SER A 110 -4.23 -23.46 11.83
N LEU A 111 -5.33 -22.71 11.88
CA LEU A 111 -5.27 -21.24 11.97
C LEU A 111 -4.61 -20.78 13.26
N GLU A 112 -4.78 -21.51 14.36
CA GLU A 112 -4.17 -21.21 15.65
C GLU A 112 -2.65 -21.35 15.60
N GLU A 113 -2.14 -22.41 14.93
CA GLU A 113 -0.70 -22.58 14.71
C GLU A 113 -0.12 -21.43 13.91
N LEU A 114 -0.79 -20.97 12.85
CA LEU A 114 -0.35 -19.84 12.03
C LEU A 114 -0.32 -18.51 12.83
N VAL A 115 -1.33 -18.28 13.67
CA VAL A 115 -1.36 -17.11 14.57
C VAL A 115 -0.20 -17.16 15.57
N THR A 116 0.05 -18.34 16.15
CA THR A 116 1.16 -18.55 17.09
C THR A 116 2.49 -18.30 16.42
N LEU A 117 2.72 -18.91 15.25
CA LEU A 117 3.94 -18.67 14.46
C LEU A 117 4.17 -17.20 14.13
N ALA A 118 3.10 -16.46 13.78
CA ALA A 118 3.22 -15.05 13.46
C ALA A 118 3.63 -14.21 14.69
N ARG A 119 3.14 -14.56 15.88
CA ARG A 119 3.54 -13.94 17.15
C ARG A 119 4.96 -14.32 17.56
N ASP A 120 5.30 -15.59 17.44
CA ASP A 120 6.64 -16.10 17.77
C ASP A 120 7.72 -15.51 16.83
N ALA A 121 7.36 -15.20 15.58
CA ALA A 121 8.21 -14.44 14.67
C ALA A 121 8.37 -12.95 15.06
N GLY A 122 7.67 -12.50 16.11
CA GLY A 122 7.78 -11.13 16.62
C GLY A 122 7.07 -10.08 15.78
N LEU A 123 6.10 -10.47 14.93
CA LEU A 123 5.43 -9.52 14.02
C LEU A 123 4.64 -8.42 14.75
N GLU A 124 4.08 -8.71 15.94
CA GLU A 124 3.34 -7.71 16.74
C GLU A 124 4.25 -6.71 17.45
N THR A 125 5.52 -7.08 17.67
CA THR A 125 6.53 -6.25 18.36
C THR A 125 7.58 -5.69 17.40
N ALA A 126 7.47 -6.00 16.10
CA ALA A 126 8.40 -5.56 15.09
C ALA A 126 8.36 -4.04 14.89
N THR A 127 9.52 -3.46 14.64
CA THR A 127 9.62 -2.07 14.22
C THR A 127 9.40 -2.00 12.72
N LEU A 128 8.27 -1.45 12.30
CA LEU A 128 7.96 -1.22 10.91
C LEU A 128 8.66 0.05 10.42
N GLN A 129 9.45 -0.07 9.36
CA GLN A 129 10.06 1.08 8.73
C GLN A 129 9.35 1.34 7.38
N PRO A 130 8.62 2.46 7.22
CA PRO A 130 8.03 2.79 5.95
C PRO A 130 9.11 3.13 4.93
N LEU A 131 8.97 2.61 3.70
CA LEU A 131 9.90 2.84 2.61
C LEU A 131 9.35 3.87 1.62
N CYS A 132 8.19 3.56 1.07
CA CYS A 132 7.58 4.40 0.06
C CYS A 132 6.08 4.15 -0.11
N MET A 133 5.42 5.11 -0.75
CA MET A 133 4.10 4.92 -1.33
C MET A 133 4.25 4.39 -2.75
N ALA A 134 3.79 3.18 -3.01
CA ALA A 134 3.70 2.59 -4.32
C ALA A 134 2.34 2.87 -4.95
N VAL A 135 2.34 3.29 -6.21
CA VAL A 135 1.13 3.57 -6.97
C VAL A 135 0.99 2.56 -8.10
N HIS A 136 0.21 1.53 -7.85
CA HIS A 136 0.00 0.47 -8.83
C HIS A 136 -1.10 0.84 -9.82
N ARG A 137 -0.77 0.77 -11.12
CA ARG A 137 -1.69 0.99 -12.24
C ARG A 137 -1.64 -0.21 -13.16
N THR A 138 -2.78 -0.86 -13.39
CA THR A 138 -2.83 -1.91 -14.41
C THR A 138 -2.84 -1.29 -15.81
N PRO A 139 -2.30 -1.97 -16.84
CA PRO A 139 -2.33 -1.48 -18.22
C PRO A 139 -3.74 -1.13 -18.72
N GLU A 140 -4.74 -1.88 -18.26
CA GLU A 140 -6.16 -1.72 -18.63
C GLU A 140 -6.86 -0.61 -17.85
N GLN A 141 -6.30 -0.21 -16.71
CA GLN A 141 -6.92 0.72 -15.76
C GLN A 141 -5.93 1.81 -15.32
N ARG A 142 -5.24 2.44 -16.27
CA ARG A 142 -4.22 3.48 -15.99
C ARG A 142 -4.76 4.66 -15.18
N GLU A 143 -6.04 4.97 -15.32
CA GLU A 143 -6.70 6.08 -14.63
C GLU A 143 -7.19 5.72 -13.21
N GLN A 144 -7.05 4.46 -12.81
CA GLN A 144 -7.58 3.94 -11.55
C GLN A 144 -6.46 3.37 -10.67
N PRO A 145 -5.66 4.23 -10.04
CA PRO A 145 -4.55 3.78 -9.23
C PRO A 145 -5.00 3.08 -7.94
N ALA A 146 -4.19 2.12 -7.50
CA ALA A 146 -4.23 1.55 -6.17
C ALA A 146 -2.95 1.94 -5.41
N PHE A 147 -3.11 2.37 -4.16
CA PHE A 147 -2.05 2.93 -3.34
C PHE A 147 -1.65 1.95 -2.24
N TYR A 148 -0.35 1.71 -2.10
CA TYR A 148 0.22 0.81 -1.10
C TYR A 148 1.39 1.50 -0.39
N VAL A 149 1.48 1.37 0.93
CA VAL A 149 2.72 1.69 1.64
C VAL A 149 3.53 0.41 1.79
N LEU A 150 4.77 0.43 1.29
CA LEU A 150 5.73 -0.63 1.50
C LEU A 150 6.49 -0.39 2.79
N PHE A 151 6.73 -1.47 3.53
CA PHE A 151 7.53 -1.46 4.74
C PHE A 151 8.77 -2.32 4.59
N ASP A 152 9.84 -1.95 5.28
CA ASP A 152 10.89 -2.87 5.64
C ASP A 152 10.45 -3.59 6.92
N LEU A 153 10.31 -4.91 6.84
CA LEU A 153 9.83 -5.77 7.91
C LEU A 153 10.47 -7.17 7.76
N PRO A 154 11.71 -7.35 8.24
CA PRO A 154 12.42 -8.62 8.13
C PRO A 154 11.63 -9.80 8.71
N GLN A 155 10.94 -9.61 9.84
CA GLN A 155 10.11 -10.62 10.50
C GLN A 155 9.01 -11.19 9.59
N PHE A 156 8.58 -10.43 8.59
CA PHE A 156 7.61 -10.90 7.60
C PHE A 156 8.17 -12.06 6.77
N LYS A 157 9.42 -11.93 6.32
CA LYS A 157 10.11 -12.97 5.56
C LYS A 157 10.39 -14.18 6.45
N ASP A 158 10.89 -13.95 7.66
CA ASP A 158 11.20 -14.99 8.64
C ASP A 158 9.93 -15.83 8.97
N PHE A 159 8.80 -15.18 9.18
CA PHE A 159 7.52 -15.86 9.37
C PHE A 159 7.17 -16.76 8.18
N ARG A 160 7.22 -16.24 6.95
CA ARG A 160 6.86 -17.03 5.76
C ARG A 160 7.84 -18.19 5.52
N GLU A 161 9.14 -18.01 5.83
CA GLU A 161 10.13 -19.09 5.81
C GLU A 161 9.85 -20.16 6.87
N GLN A 162 9.40 -19.77 8.07
CA GLN A 162 9.00 -20.72 9.11
C GLN A 162 7.77 -21.55 8.67
N VAL A 163 6.77 -20.90 8.06
CA VAL A 163 5.63 -21.60 7.48
C VAL A 163 6.09 -22.62 6.44
N ALA A 164 6.96 -22.23 5.49
CA ALA A 164 7.50 -23.14 4.48
C ALA A 164 8.24 -24.33 5.11
N LYS A 165 9.07 -24.10 6.13
CA LYS A 165 9.78 -25.17 6.87
C LYS A 165 8.82 -26.15 7.54
N MET A 166 7.72 -25.65 8.13
CA MET A 166 6.70 -26.51 8.74
C MET A 166 5.98 -27.38 7.70
N LEU A 167 5.63 -26.80 6.55
CA LEU A 167 5.01 -27.55 5.44
C LEU A 167 5.95 -28.66 4.95
N SER A 168 7.21 -28.32 4.71
CA SER A 168 8.24 -29.29 4.27
C SER A 168 8.47 -30.41 5.31
N SER A 169 8.50 -30.08 6.60
CA SER A 169 8.72 -31.06 7.67
C SER A 169 7.58 -32.08 7.82
N ARG A 170 6.38 -31.69 7.38
CA ARG A 170 5.19 -32.56 7.38
C ARG A 170 4.98 -33.29 6.03
N ASN A 171 6.00 -33.34 5.18
CA ASN A 171 6.06 -34.02 3.87
C ASN A 171 4.99 -33.59 2.84
N GLN A 172 4.59 -32.32 2.85
CA GLN A 172 3.60 -31.82 1.92
C GLN A 172 4.01 -30.49 1.26
N ASP A 173 5.31 -30.25 1.11
CA ASP A 173 5.78 -29.16 0.28
C ASP A 173 5.71 -29.55 -1.21
N ASP A 174 4.55 -29.33 -1.81
CA ASP A 174 4.34 -29.53 -3.24
C ASP A 174 4.62 -28.27 -4.08
N GLY A 175 5.31 -27.30 -3.48
CA GLY A 175 5.67 -26.02 -4.13
C GLY A 175 4.51 -25.04 -4.27
N ARG A 176 3.35 -25.30 -3.67
CA ARG A 176 2.18 -24.41 -3.75
C ARG A 176 2.31 -23.17 -2.86
N PHE A 177 3.13 -23.25 -1.80
CA PHE A 177 3.42 -22.10 -0.95
C PHE A 177 4.70 -21.42 -1.39
N ASN A 178 4.59 -20.17 -1.87
CA ASN A 178 5.74 -19.37 -2.28
C ASN A 178 6.03 -18.28 -1.23
N VAL A 179 7.17 -18.39 -0.54
CA VAL A 179 7.64 -17.41 0.46
C VAL A 179 7.67 -15.99 -0.11
N GLY A 180 8.10 -15.85 -1.36
CA GLY A 180 8.24 -14.56 -2.05
C GLY A 180 6.97 -14.04 -2.74
N ALA A 181 5.82 -14.70 -2.59
CA ALA A 181 4.59 -14.28 -3.28
C ALA A 181 3.98 -12.98 -2.75
N LEU A 182 4.31 -12.60 -1.53
CA LEU A 182 3.83 -11.37 -0.88
C LEU A 182 5.00 -10.50 -0.45
N SER A 183 4.72 -9.20 -0.36
CA SER A 183 5.58 -8.21 0.28
C SER A 183 4.86 -7.57 1.47
N PRO A 184 5.61 -7.02 2.46
CA PRO A 184 5.02 -6.30 3.58
C PRO A 184 4.48 -4.95 3.11
N ALA A 185 3.29 -4.96 2.52
CA ALA A 185 2.62 -3.80 1.95
C ALA A 185 1.23 -3.62 2.55
N LEU A 186 0.99 -2.42 3.08
CA LEU A 186 -0.32 -1.97 3.53
C LEU A 186 -1.07 -1.39 2.34
N PHE A 187 -2.21 -1.98 1.99
CA PHE A 187 -3.12 -1.38 1.04
C PHE A 187 -3.84 -0.20 1.67
N VAL A 188 -3.71 0.98 1.07
CA VAL A 188 -4.26 2.24 1.60
C VAL A 188 -5.62 2.55 1.00
N ALA A 189 -5.69 2.63 -0.31
CA ALA A 189 -6.90 2.98 -1.05
C ALA A 189 -6.78 2.62 -2.53
N ALA A 190 -7.93 2.55 -3.19
CA ALA A 190 -8.03 2.48 -4.66
C ALA A 190 -9.22 3.29 -5.15
N SER A 191 -9.27 3.59 -6.45
CA SER A 191 -10.50 4.12 -7.04
C SER A 191 -11.62 3.08 -6.93
N GLU A 192 -12.86 3.56 -6.89
CA GLU A 192 -14.05 2.74 -6.60
C GLU A 192 -14.24 1.53 -7.54
N GLN A 193 -13.70 1.62 -8.76
CA GLN A 193 -13.82 0.57 -9.78
C GLN A 193 -12.72 -0.50 -9.68
N VAL A 194 -11.60 -0.22 -9.03
CA VAL A 194 -10.53 -1.19 -8.78
C VAL A 194 -10.84 -2.00 -7.52
N ARG A 195 -11.90 -2.79 -7.56
CA ARG A 195 -12.14 -3.77 -6.50
C ARG A 195 -11.15 -4.91 -6.62
N HIS A 196 -10.06 -4.84 -5.88
CA HIS A 196 -9.25 -5.90 -5.26
C HIS A 196 -8.98 -7.22 -6.02
N ARG A 197 -9.20 -7.31 -7.34
CA ARG A 197 -9.13 -8.59 -8.03
C ARG A 197 -7.72 -9.13 -8.25
N VAL A 198 -6.71 -8.28 -8.27
CA VAL A 198 -5.33 -8.72 -8.48
C VAL A 198 -4.41 -7.95 -7.56
N ARG A 199 -3.80 -8.63 -6.59
CA ARG A 199 -2.71 -8.03 -5.82
C ARG A 199 -1.48 -7.93 -6.71
N PRO A 200 -0.83 -6.75 -6.74
CA PRO A 200 0.42 -6.61 -7.47
C PRO A 200 1.50 -7.52 -6.86
N SER A 201 2.37 -8.05 -7.70
CA SER A 201 3.50 -8.83 -7.22
C SER A 201 4.46 -7.95 -6.40
N PRO A 202 5.32 -8.54 -5.55
CA PRO A 202 6.35 -7.78 -4.85
C PRO A 202 7.27 -6.97 -5.76
N ALA A 203 7.57 -7.49 -6.96
CA ALA A 203 8.37 -6.80 -7.95
C ALA A 203 7.63 -5.57 -8.53
N ASP A 204 6.33 -5.72 -8.83
CA ASP A 204 5.49 -4.62 -9.32
C ASP A 204 5.36 -3.51 -8.28
N LEU A 205 5.15 -3.87 -7.00
CA LEU A 205 5.06 -2.90 -5.91
C LEU A 205 6.39 -2.15 -5.73
N LYS A 206 7.52 -2.86 -5.79
CA LYS A 206 8.84 -2.24 -5.70
C LYS A 206 9.11 -1.31 -6.89
N ALA A 207 8.73 -1.71 -8.10
CA ALA A 207 8.83 -0.88 -9.29
C ALA A 207 7.92 0.35 -9.26
N ALA A 208 6.76 0.23 -8.59
CA ALA A 208 5.76 1.28 -8.43
C ALA A 208 6.02 2.23 -7.22
N CYS A 209 7.18 2.14 -6.59
CA CYS A 209 7.61 2.95 -5.45
C CYS A 209 7.91 4.38 -5.92
N GLU A 210 6.91 5.25 -5.95
CA GLU A 210 7.00 6.58 -6.58
C GLU A 210 7.42 7.68 -5.61
N THR A 211 6.94 7.63 -4.36
CA THR A 211 7.12 8.73 -3.41
C THR A 211 7.57 8.20 -2.05
N ALA A 212 8.58 8.84 -1.47
CA ALA A 212 9.05 8.48 -0.13
C ALA A 212 7.95 8.66 0.94
N VAL A 213 7.99 7.81 1.95
CA VAL A 213 7.24 7.98 3.19
C VAL A 213 8.24 8.28 4.29
N ILE A 214 8.06 9.38 5.00
CA ILE A 214 8.97 9.83 6.07
C ILE A 214 8.25 9.85 7.41
N LEU A 215 9.02 9.72 8.47
CA LEU A 215 8.54 9.86 9.85
C LEU A 215 8.75 11.29 10.33
N GLU A 216 7.71 11.90 10.89
CA GLU A 216 7.73 13.26 11.47
C GLU A 216 7.36 13.25 12.96
#